data_99b498f09131b057f5269e41ee9927a8
#
_entry.id   99b498f09131b057f5269e41ee9927a8
#
_cell.length_a   1.000
_cell.length_b   1.000
_cell.length_c   1.000
_cell.angle_alpha   90.00
_cell.angle_beta   90.00
_cell.angle_gamma   90.00
#
_symmetry.space_group_name_H-M   'P 1'
#
loop_
_entity.id
_entity.type
_entity.pdbx_description
1 polymer ?
#
loop_
_entity_poly.entity_id
_entity_poly.type
_entity_poly.pdbx_seq_one_letter_code
_entity_poly.pdbx_strand_id
1 'polypeptide(L)'
;MPAFQYKAMDTQGKPHQGILEADSARLIRQQLRDKNLLPVEVSPVQKTDVSRNRLWQKGVGAYDLALITRQLSVLLAASIPIEQALQAIAKQSEKPHVKALMHGVRGKVLEGYSLASALQDSGNFPAIYIATIAAGERSGHLDLILNQLADYTENRFAMQKKVQGAMVYPIILLMMAVAVVVGLMSFVVPKIVKVFEQSEQALPWITQVVLALSNLLTHWWWLILGGLIGAVFLFVKFIKTAAGKATFDQFVLRLPVFGKLSRNLNASRFASTLAILVRSGVPLVEALAIGAAVTTNTHIKHTIASATEKVTEGASLSSQLERSNYFPPMMVQMIKSGENSGELDDMLTRAAAMQQNEATNMISTLLSLLEPLMLVLMGVIVMTIVMAVMLPIINMN
;
A
#
# COMPACT_ATOMS: atom_id res chain seq x y z
N MET A 1 12.91 15.61 27.95
CA MET A 1 13.59 16.80 27.40
C MET A 1 12.87 17.22 26.14
N PRO A 2 12.48 18.47 25.98
CA PRO A 2 11.84 18.94 24.75
C PRO A 2 12.81 18.85 23.57
N ALA A 3 12.28 18.45 22.40
CA ALA A 3 13.03 18.42 21.15
C ALA A 3 12.95 19.75 20.43
N PHE A 4 14.06 20.24 19.90
CA PHE A 4 14.15 21.48 19.13
C PHE A 4 14.64 21.17 17.73
N GLN A 5 13.96 21.73 16.75
CA GLN A 5 14.44 21.75 15.37
C GLN A 5 15.37 22.93 15.18
N TYR A 6 16.53 22.70 14.57
CA TYR A 6 17.47 23.76 14.28
C TYR A 6 17.81 23.86 12.79
N LYS A 7 18.09 25.08 12.37
CA LYS A 7 18.80 25.38 11.12
C LYS A 7 20.08 26.11 11.52
N ALA A 8 21.21 25.60 11.06
CA ALA A 8 22.52 26.19 11.32
C ALA A 8 23.35 26.22 10.05
N MET A 9 24.36 27.08 10.00
CA MET A 9 25.34 27.13 8.94
C MET A 9 26.70 26.73 9.48
N ASP A 10 27.50 26.00 8.70
CA ASP A 10 28.89 25.77 9.02
C ASP A 10 29.77 27.01 8.67
N THR A 11 31.05 26.94 9.00
CA THR A 11 32.03 27.98 8.71
C THR A 11 32.24 28.23 7.20
N GLN A 12 31.72 27.32 6.33
CA GLN A 12 31.78 27.43 4.87
C GLN A 12 30.46 27.92 4.26
N GLY A 13 29.47 28.28 5.09
CA GLY A 13 28.15 28.75 4.64
C GLY A 13 27.20 27.65 4.21
N LYS A 14 27.52 26.36 4.43
CA LYS A 14 26.66 25.25 4.06
C LYS A 14 25.55 25.07 5.12
N PRO A 15 24.26 24.97 4.71
CA PRO A 15 23.16 24.82 5.66
C PRO A 15 23.10 23.41 6.26
N HIS A 16 22.98 23.35 7.56
CA HIS A 16 22.74 22.13 8.35
C HIS A 16 21.39 22.22 9.05
N GLN A 17 20.58 21.17 8.97
CA GLN A 17 19.29 21.08 9.66
C GLN A 17 19.23 19.78 10.46
N GLY A 18 18.58 19.81 11.61
CA GLY A 18 18.41 18.63 12.45
C GLY A 18 17.50 18.88 13.62
N ILE A 19 17.36 17.85 14.46
CA ILE A 19 16.61 17.89 15.73
C ILE A 19 17.59 17.51 16.84
N LEU A 20 17.61 18.32 17.89
CA LEU A 20 18.38 18.07 19.13
C LEU A 20 17.46 18.17 20.33
N GLU A 21 17.73 17.34 21.35
CA GLU A 21 17.01 17.36 22.63
C GLU A 21 17.83 18.16 23.65
N ALA A 22 17.20 19.14 24.29
CA ALA A 22 17.75 19.85 25.42
C ALA A 22 16.62 20.50 26.24
N ASP A 23 16.91 20.88 27.46
CA ASP A 23 15.95 21.52 28.38
C ASP A 23 15.54 22.93 27.93
N SER A 24 16.34 23.58 27.06
CA SER A 24 16.02 24.89 26.52
C SER A 24 16.67 25.15 25.16
N ALA A 25 16.05 26.05 24.39
CA ALA A 25 16.59 26.54 23.11
C ALA A 25 17.99 27.19 23.26
N ARG A 26 18.31 27.70 24.45
CA ARG A 26 19.61 28.28 24.77
C ARG A 26 20.71 27.22 24.78
N LEU A 27 20.45 26.07 25.38
CA LEU A 27 21.35 24.92 25.40
C LEU A 27 21.62 24.39 24.01
N ILE A 28 20.59 24.30 23.15
CA ILE A 28 20.75 23.89 21.75
C ILE A 28 21.68 24.86 20.99
N ARG A 29 21.48 26.17 21.18
CA ARG A 29 22.37 27.15 20.52
C ARG A 29 23.82 27.03 21.00
N GLN A 30 24.04 26.69 22.26
CA GLN A 30 25.37 26.44 22.80
C GLN A 30 25.99 25.18 22.22
N GLN A 31 25.26 24.05 22.21
CA GLN A 31 25.73 22.80 21.62
C GLN A 31 26.04 22.91 20.11
N LEU A 32 25.29 23.75 19.38
CA LEU A 32 25.58 24.01 17.95
C LEU A 32 26.87 24.80 17.78
N ARG A 33 27.10 25.82 18.64
CA ARG A 33 28.35 26.60 18.64
C ARG A 33 29.56 25.74 18.99
N ASP A 34 29.42 24.83 19.97
CA ASP A 34 30.48 23.88 20.35
C ASP A 34 30.84 22.92 19.22
N LYS A 35 29.91 22.72 18.25
CA LYS A 35 30.11 21.96 16.99
C LYS A 35 30.53 22.83 15.80
N ASN A 36 30.94 24.08 16.03
CA ASN A 36 31.28 25.05 14.98
C ASN A 36 30.15 25.33 13.98
N LEU A 37 28.90 25.20 14.43
CA LEU A 37 27.70 25.50 13.64
C LEU A 37 27.08 26.81 14.15
N LEU A 38 26.87 27.77 13.26
CA LEU A 38 26.18 29.01 13.57
C LEU A 38 24.66 28.80 13.53
N PRO A 39 23.96 28.84 14.69
CA PRO A 39 22.51 28.64 14.72
C PRO A 39 21.79 29.83 14.08
N VAL A 40 21.05 29.57 12.99
CA VAL A 40 20.22 30.55 12.28
C VAL A 40 18.82 30.58 12.90
N GLU A 41 18.25 29.42 13.14
CA GLU A 41 16.90 29.26 13.69
C GLU A 41 16.89 28.07 14.64
N VAL A 42 16.35 28.26 15.86
CA VAL A 42 16.10 27.19 16.83
C VAL A 42 14.70 27.39 17.35
N SER A 43 13.80 26.48 16.95
CA SER A 43 12.41 26.50 17.39
C SER A 43 12.08 25.19 18.12
N PRO A 44 11.30 25.25 19.22
CA PRO A 44 10.80 24.02 19.82
C PRO A 44 10.00 23.26 18.76
N VAL A 45 10.10 21.94 18.72
CA VAL A 45 9.21 21.11 17.92
C VAL A 45 7.82 21.25 18.55
N GLN A 46 7.16 22.39 18.23
CA GLN A 46 5.80 22.63 18.69
C GLN A 46 4.88 21.59 18.07
N LYS A 47 3.84 21.21 18.81
CA LYS A 47 2.59 20.67 18.27
C LYS A 47 2.09 21.68 17.20
N THR A 48 2.68 21.62 16.01
CA THR A 48 2.15 22.38 14.89
C THR A 48 0.70 21.92 14.72
N ASP A 49 -0.22 22.87 14.75
CA ASP A 49 -1.61 22.66 14.41
C ASP A 49 -1.71 21.70 13.23
N VAL A 50 -2.02 20.43 13.53
CA VAL A 50 -2.06 19.30 12.61
C VAL A 50 -3.19 19.47 11.59
N SER A 51 -3.91 20.60 11.68
CA SER A 51 -5.12 20.88 10.90
C SER A 51 -4.84 21.38 9.47
N ARG A 52 -3.69 21.96 9.17
CA ARG A 52 -3.52 22.67 7.86
C ARG A 52 -2.68 21.93 6.81
N ASN A 53 -1.89 20.89 7.19
CA ASN A 53 -1.04 20.15 6.24
C ASN A 53 -1.28 18.64 6.22
N ARG A 54 -2.43 18.16 6.70
CA ARG A 54 -2.80 16.73 6.73
C ARG A 54 -2.87 16.09 5.33
N LEU A 55 -2.98 16.89 4.28
CA LEU A 55 -3.04 16.42 2.88
C LEU A 55 -1.69 15.95 2.32
N TRP A 56 -0.57 16.25 2.98
CA TRP A 56 0.79 15.95 2.51
C TRP A 56 1.64 15.13 3.49
N GLN A 57 1.12 14.80 4.67
CA GLN A 57 1.82 13.86 5.55
C GLN A 57 1.66 12.45 4.98
N LYS A 58 2.65 11.99 4.23
CA LYS A 58 2.79 10.59 3.87
C LYS A 58 2.92 9.81 5.18
N GLY A 59 1.97 8.92 5.46
CA GLY A 59 2.09 7.97 6.56
C GLY A 59 3.39 7.17 6.48
N VAL A 60 3.75 6.46 7.53
CA VAL A 60 4.93 5.59 7.54
C VAL A 60 4.84 4.62 6.37
N GLY A 61 5.84 4.61 5.49
CA GLY A 61 5.88 3.70 4.35
C GLY A 61 5.93 2.24 4.81
N ALA A 62 5.47 1.31 3.98
CA ALA A 62 5.45 -0.11 4.35
C ALA A 62 6.84 -0.67 4.72
N TYR A 63 7.89 -0.19 4.06
CA TYR A 63 9.27 -0.53 4.40
C TYR A 63 9.66 0.00 5.79
N ASP A 64 9.40 1.28 6.02
CA ASP A 64 9.76 1.92 7.30
C ASP A 64 8.99 1.30 8.45
N LEU A 65 7.70 0.97 8.22
CA LEU A 65 6.86 0.29 9.22
C LEU A 65 7.43 -1.09 9.57
N ALA A 66 7.78 -1.90 8.57
CA ALA A 66 8.36 -3.22 8.79
C ALA A 66 9.70 -3.11 9.54
N LEU A 67 10.58 -2.18 9.12
CA LEU A 67 11.87 -1.97 9.74
C LEU A 67 11.74 -1.52 11.20
N ILE A 68 10.92 -0.50 11.47
CA ILE A 68 10.66 0.00 12.83
C ILE A 68 10.13 -1.12 13.72
N THR A 69 9.15 -1.90 13.20
CA THR A 69 8.53 -2.97 13.97
C THR A 69 9.52 -4.07 14.30
N ARG A 70 10.34 -4.48 13.34
CA ARG A 70 11.39 -5.49 13.58
C ARG A 70 12.41 -5.00 14.59
N GLN A 71 12.86 -3.75 14.46
CA GLN A 71 13.80 -3.17 15.42
C GLN A 71 13.21 -3.08 16.83
N LEU A 72 11.94 -2.63 16.97
CA LEU A 72 11.26 -2.64 18.27
C LEU A 72 11.16 -4.05 18.84
N SER A 73 10.75 -5.04 18.03
CA SER A 73 10.64 -6.43 18.45
C SER A 73 11.97 -6.98 18.99
N VAL A 74 13.06 -6.80 18.24
CA VAL A 74 14.39 -7.30 18.64
C VAL A 74 14.90 -6.62 19.91
N LEU A 75 14.73 -5.29 20.02
CA LEU A 75 15.20 -4.54 21.17
C LEU A 75 14.40 -4.88 22.46
N LEU A 76 13.09 -5.03 22.36
CA LEU A 76 12.26 -5.42 23.49
C LEU A 76 12.46 -6.88 23.89
N ALA A 77 12.65 -7.79 22.92
CA ALA A 77 13.03 -9.18 23.21
C ALA A 77 14.39 -9.29 23.94
N ALA A 78 15.29 -8.33 23.70
CA ALA A 78 16.54 -8.17 24.44
C ALA A 78 16.35 -7.44 25.80
N SER A 79 15.10 -7.25 26.25
CA SER A 79 14.74 -6.57 27.51
C SER A 79 15.20 -5.10 27.57
N ILE A 80 15.39 -4.45 26.43
CA ILE A 80 15.72 -3.02 26.39
C ILE A 80 14.43 -2.21 26.65
N PRO A 81 14.46 -1.23 27.57
CA PRO A 81 13.31 -0.37 27.86
C PRO A 81 12.76 0.33 26.59
N ILE A 82 11.44 0.49 26.52
CA ILE A 82 10.74 1.04 25.33
C ILE A 82 11.30 2.41 24.93
N GLU A 83 11.54 3.29 25.90
CA GLU A 83 12.08 4.64 25.63
C GLU A 83 13.49 4.60 25.03
N GLN A 84 14.33 3.62 25.43
CA GLN A 84 15.66 3.43 24.85
C GLN A 84 15.59 2.80 23.46
N ALA A 85 14.68 1.85 23.26
CA ALA A 85 14.42 1.25 21.95
C ALA A 85 13.95 2.31 20.95
N LEU A 86 13.00 3.15 21.31
CA LEU A 86 12.51 4.26 20.45
C LEU A 86 13.64 5.27 20.14
N GLN A 87 14.51 5.56 21.13
CA GLN A 87 15.67 6.44 20.93
C GLN A 87 16.69 5.83 19.94
N ALA A 88 16.97 4.54 20.07
CA ALA A 88 17.88 3.82 19.19
C ALA A 88 17.37 3.85 17.74
N ILE A 89 16.08 3.56 17.52
CA ILE A 89 15.43 3.61 16.21
C ILE A 89 15.48 5.02 15.64
N ALA A 90 15.18 6.04 16.44
CA ALA A 90 15.24 7.43 16.00
C ALA A 90 16.66 7.84 15.56
N LYS A 91 17.70 7.40 16.29
CA LYS A 91 19.10 7.68 15.93
C LYS A 91 19.53 6.96 14.65
N GLN A 92 19.07 5.72 14.45
CA GLN A 92 19.45 4.88 13.33
C GLN A 92 18.70 5.24 12.04
N SER A 93 17.55 5.89 12.14
CA SER A 93 16.76 6.26 10.96
C SER A 93 17.45 7.34 10.12
N GLU A 94 17.60 7.09 8.82
CA GLU A 94 18.11 8.07 7.85
C GLU A 94 17.05 9.10 7.44
N LYS A 95 15.76 8.74 7.56
CA LYS A 95 14.66 9.58 7.10
C LYS A 95 14.25 10.59 8.17
N PRO A 96 14.34 11.90 7.91
CA PRO A 96 14.03 12.93 8.90
C PRO A 96 12.63 12.83 9.49
N HIS A 97 11.62 12.46 8.68
CA HIS A 97 10.24 12.32 9.14
C HIS A 97 10.04 11.12 10.08
N VAL A 98 10.73 9.99 9.85
CA VAL A 98 10.69 8.82 10.73
C VAL A 98 11.40 9.15 12.05
N LYS A 99 12.54 9.83 11.97
CA LYS A 99 13.28 10.30 13.16
C LYS A 99 12.42 11.20 14.04
N ALA A 100 11.77 12.21 13.45
CA ALA A 100 10.88 13.12 14.16
C ALA A 100 9.69 12.38 14.77
N LEU A 101 9.11 11.41 14.03
CA LEU A 101 8.01 10.58 14.51
C LEU A 101 8.40 9.75 15.73
N MET A 102 9.54 9.07 15.68
CA MET A 102 10.02 8.24 16.80
C MET A 102 10.37 9.09 18.03
N HIS A 103 10.95 10.28 17.84
CA HIS A 103 11.15 11.22 18.95
C HIS A 103 9.83 11.71 19.54
N GLY A 104 8.82 11.98 18.71
CA GLY A 104 7.49 12.38 19.18
C GLY A 104 6.80 11.27 20.01
N VAL A 105 6.85 10.03 19.52
CA VAL A 105 6.32 8.86 20.24
C VAL A 105 7.06 8.66 21.54
N ARG A 106 8.40 8.71 21.52
CA ARG A 106 9.23 8.60 22.73
C ARG A 106 8.91 9.67 23.77
N GLY A 107 8.72 10.93 23.33
CA GLY A 107 8.35 12.02 24.23
C GLY A 107 7.06 11.71 25.00
N LYS A 108 6.03 11.21 24.32
CA LYS A 108 4.77 10.82 24.98
C LYS A 108 4.92 9.62 25.92
N VAL A 109 5.72 8.63 25.55
CA VAL A 109 6.00 7.49 26.45
C VAL A 109 6.71 7.96 27.72
N LEU A 110 7.64 8.90 27.62
CA LEU A 110 8.30 9.51 28.79
C LEU A 110 7.34 10.37 29.64
N GLU A 111 6.29 10.94 29.06
CA GLU A 111 5.20 11.62 29.75
C GLU A 111 4.22 10.65 30.45
N GLY A 112 4.44 9.33 30.31
CA GLY A 112 3.62 8.28 30.94
C GLY A 112 2.46 7.76 30.09
N TYR A 113 2.34 8.16 28.81
CA TYR A 113 1.36 7.57 27.91
C TYR A 113 1.76 6.15 27.50
N SER A 114 0.78 5.29 27.24
CA SER A 114 1.04 3.98 26.68
C SER A 114 1.64 4.10 25.24
N LEU A 115 2.43 3.12 24.82
CA LEU A 115 3.00 3.09 23.46
C LEU A 115 1.89 3.11 22.40
N ALA A 116 0.82 2.33 22.62
CA ALA A 116 -0.34 2.30 21.74
C ALA A 116 -0.99 3.69 21.60
N SER A 117 -1.21 4.40 22.71
CA SER A 117 -1.77 5.76 22.71
C SER A 117 -0.83 6.76 22.01
N ALA A 118 0.46 6.70 22.28
CA ALA A 118 1.46 7.55 21.64
C ALA A 118 1.52 7.35 20.11
N LEU A 119 1.41 6.09 19.64
CA LEU A 119 1.37 5.74 18.22
C LEU A 119 0.04 6.18 17.56
N GLN A 120 -1.09 6.01 18.26
CA GLN A 120 -2.41 6.43 17.79
C GLN A 120 -2.46 7.93 17.55
N ASP A 121 -1.98 8.70 18.50
CA ASP A 121 -1.95 10.16 18.43
C ASP A 121 -1.05 10.68 17.31
N SER A 122 -0.04 9.92 16.91
CA SER A 122 0.80 10.27 15.76
C SER A 122 0.05 10.24 14.42
N GLY A 123 -1.03 9.45 14.34
CA GLY A 123 -1.88 9.31 13.15
C GLY A 123 -1.21 8.60 11.97
N ASN A 124 -0.02 8.01 12.15
CA ASN A 124 0.80 7.44 11.07
C ASN A 124 0.78 5.91 11.01
N PHE A 125 0.18 5.25 12.00
CA PHE A 125 0.16 3.79 12.13
C PHE A 125 -1.23 3.20 11.82
N PRO A 126 -1.30 2.01 11.20
CA PRO A 126 -2.58 1.33 10.93
C PRO A 126 -3.32 0.95 12.22
N ALA A 127 -4.66 0.89 12.14
CA ALA A 127 -5.49 0.52 13.30
C ALA A 127 -5.14 -0.85 13.90
N ILE A 128 -4.84 -1.85 13.05
CA ILE A 128 -4.38 -3.18 13.51
C ILE A 128 -3.09 -3.07 14.35
N TYR A 129 -2.15 -2.24 13.91
CA TYR A 129 -0.87 -2.04 14.58
C TYR A 129 -1.07 -1.51 16.02
N ILE A 130 -1.91 -0.47 16.14
CA ILE A 130 -2.23 0.17 17.42
C ILE A 130 -2.97 -0.80 18.35
N ALA A 131 -3.99 -1.50 17.83
CA ALA A 131 -4.77 -2.44 18.61
C ALA A 131 -3.95 -3.62 19.12
N THR A 132 -3.07 -4.14 18.27
CA THR A 132 -2.17 -5.25 18.64
C THR A 132 -1.18 -4.84 19.73
N ILE A 133 -0.59 -3.64 19.62
CA ILE A 133 0.32 -3.10 20.65
C ILE A 133 -0.45 -2.84 21.94
N ALA A 134 -1.66 -2.27 21.89
CA ALA A 134 -2.49 -2.06 23.07
C ALA A 134 -2.81 -3.38 23.81
N ALA A 135 -3.04 -4.46 23.06
CA ALA A 135 -3.22 -5.80 23.63
C ALA A 135 -1.94 -6.28 24.31
N GLY A 136 -0.77 -6.08 23.68
CA GLY A 136 0.53 -6.43 24.24
C GLY A 136 0.87 -5.70 25.52
N GLU A 137 0.57 -4.41 25.58
CA GLU A 137 0.75 -3.62 26.80
C GLU A 137 -0.14 -4.11 27.94
N ARG A 138 -1.41 -4.44 27.64
CA ARG A 138 -2.35 -4.96 28.66
C ARG A 138 -1.98 -6.35 29.17
N SER A 139 -1.48 -7.23 28.29
CA SER A 139 -1.09 -8.59 28.66
C SER A 139 0.32 -8.71 29.25
N GLY A 140 1.14 -7.67 29.13
CA GLY A 140 2.55 -7.68 29.56
C GLY A 140 3.49 -8.44 28.63
N HIS A 141 3.02 -8.91 27.46
CA HIS A 141 3.78 -9.71 26.48
C HIS A 141 4.03 -8.92 25.19
N LEU A 142 4.48 -7.67 25.33
CA LEU A 142 4.68 -6.77 24.19
C LEU A 142 5.77 -7.27 23.23
N ASP A 143 6.77 -7.95 23.72
CA ASP A 143 7.87 -8.57 22.97
C ASP A 143 7.36 -9.64 21.99
N LEU A 144 6.52 -10.57 22.46
CA LEU A 144 5.93 -11.62 21.63
C LEU A 144 5.00 -11.03 20.56
N ILE A 145 4.20 -10.05 20.95
CA ILE A 145 3.27 -9.38 20.06
C ILE A 145 3.98 -8.56 19.00
N LEU A 146 5.02 -7.83 19.34
CA LEU A 146 5.84 -7.10 18.39
C LEU A 146 6.55 -8.03 17.41
N ASN A 147 6.93 -9.24 17.82
CA ASN A 147 7.50 -10.22 16.89
C ASN A 147 6.48 -10.67 15.85
N GLN A 148 5.26 -11.00 16.26
CA GLN A 148 4.18 -11.36 15.32
C GLN A 148 3.81 -10.19 14.39
N LEU A 149 3.80 -8.98 14.92
CA LEU A 149 3.52 -7.78 14.16
C LEU A 149 4.65 -7.44 13.17
N ALA A 150 5.90 -7.74 13.54
CA ALA A 150 7.05 -7.63 12.64
C ALA A 150 6.93 -8.61 11.47
N ASP A 151 6.64 -9.89 11.75
CA ASP A 151 6.43 -10.89 10.72
C ASP A 151 5.28 -10.49 9.77
N TYR A 152 4.17 -9.97 10.31
CA TYR A 152 3.04 -9.48 9.53
C TYR A 152 3.42 -8.30 8.62
N THR A 153 4.12 -7.30 9.16
CA THR A 153 4.51 -6.10 8.39
C THR A 153 5.58 -6.41 7.34
N GLU A 154 6.52 -7.29 7.64
CA GLU A 154 7.53 -7.77 6.69
C GLU A 154 6.92 -8.58 5.54
N ASN A 155 6.02 -9.53 5.85
CA ASN A 155 5.31 -10.31 4.84
C ASN A 155 4.49 -9.40 3.92
N ARG A 156 3.81 -8.40 4.49
CA ARG A 156 3.07 -7.39 3.72
C ARG A 156 3.99 -6.56 2.81
N PHE A 157 5.13 -6.14 3.31
CA PHE A 157 6.13 -5.42 2.53
C PHE A 157 6.72 -6.30 1.42
N ALA A 158 7.10 -7.54 1.72
CA ALA A 158 7.62 -8.50 0.74
C ALA A 158 6.61 -8.74 -0.40
N MET A 159 5.32 -8.87 -0.08
CA MET A 159 4.27 -8.98 -1.09
C MET A 159 4.19 -7.73 -1.97
N GLN A 160 4.21 -6.53 -1.38
CA GLN A 160 4.21 -5.28 -2.16
C GLN A 160 5.43 -5.19 -3.08
N LYS A 161 6.61 -5.55 -2.60
CA LYS A 161 7.84 -5.59 -3.40
C LYS A 161 7.76 -6.58 -4.55
N LYS A 162 7.20 -7.77 -4.29
CA LYS A 162 7.00 -8.80 -5.32
C LYS A 162 6.10 -8.28 -6.45
N VAL A 163 4.97 -7.64 -6.10
CA VAL A 163 4.06 -7.04 -7.09
C VAL A 163 4.74 -5.90 -7.84
N GLN A 164 5.41 -4.99 -7.14
CA GLN A 164 6.12 -3.86 -7.77
C GLN A 164 7.22 -4.35 -8.72
N GLY A 165 8.02 -5.32 -8.30
CA GLY A 165 9.08 -5.89 -9.14
C GLY A 165 8.53 -6.57 -10.40
N ALA A 166 7.45 -7.33 -10.27
CA ALA A 166 6.82 -7.99 -11.41
C ALA A 166 6.17 -7.02 -12.41
N MET A 167 5.79 -5.80 -11.96
CA MET A 167 5.22 -4.77 -12.85
C MET A 167 6.28 -4.01 -13.67
N VAL A 168 7.57 -4.10 -13.33
CA VAL A 168 8.64 -3.38 -14.03
C VAL A 168 8.73 -3.82 -15.50
N TYR A 169 8.75 -5.14 -15.74
CA TYR A 169 8.85 -5.70 -17.09
C TYR A 169 7.66 -5.31 -18.00
N PRO A 170 6.39 -5.48 -17.60
CA PRO A 170 5.25 -5.02 -18.36
C PRO A 170 5.28 -3.51 -18.68
N ILE A 171 5.71 -2.69 -17.74
CA ILE A 171 5.81 -1.23 -17.96
C ILE A 171 6.88 -0.91 -19.02
N ILE A 172 8.05 -1.56 -18.96
CA ILE A 172 9.12 -1.37 -19.97
C ILE A 172 8.63 -1.81 -21.35
N LEU A 173 7.99 -2.98 -21.43
CA LEU A 173 7.42 -3.46 -22.70
C LEU A 173 6.37 -2.51 -23.26
N LEU A 174 5.47 -2.02 -22.41
CA LEU A 174 4.46 -1.05 -22.83
C LEU A 174 5.08 0.24 -23.34
N MET A 175 6.11 0.76 -22.68
CA MET A 175 6.84 1.95 -23.13
C MET A 175 7.52 1.71 -24.47
N MET A 176 8.16 0.56 -24.66
CA MET A 176 8.74 0.21 -25.96
C MET A 176 7.69 0.09 -27.06
N ALA A 177 6.55 -0.54 -26.75
CA ALA A 177 5.42 -0.65 -27.66
C ALA A 177 4.95 0.72 -28.14
N VAL A 178 4.70 1.62 -27.19
CA VAL A 178 4.27 2.99 -27.48
C VAL A 178 5.33 3.71 -28.32
N ALA A 179 6.61 3.58 -27.99
CA ALA A 179 7.70 4.20 -28.74
C ALA A 179 7.76 3.70 -30.20
N VAL A 180 7.61 2.39 -30.43
CA VAL A 180 7.57 1.80 -31.78
C VAL A 180 6.35 2.30 -32.57
N VAL A 181 5.16 2.28 -31.95
CA VAL A 181 3.93 2.77 -32.59
C VAL A 181 4.07 4.25 -32.97
N VAL A 182 4.51 5.09 -32.04
CA VAL A 182 4.70 6.53 -32.30
C VAL A 182 5.76 6.75 -33.40
N GLY A 183 6.86 6.01 -33.37
CA GLY A 183 7.89 6.08 -34.41
C GLY A 183 7.35 5.71 -35.80
N LEU A 184 6.65 4.60 -35.92
CA LEU A 184 6.05 4.17 -37.18
C LEU A 184 4.98 5.16 -37.70
N MET A 185 4.13 5.64 -36.79
CA MET A 185 3.09 6.62 -37.11
C MET A 185 3.66 7.98 -37.52
N SER A 186 4.78 8.42 -36.92
CA SER A 186 5.39 9.71 -37.24
C SER A 186 6.26 9.70 -38.50
N PHE A 187 6.94 8.57 -38.80
CA PHE A 187 7.92 8.52 -39.87
C PHE A 187 7.49 7.69 -41.09
N VAL A 188 6.79 6.57 -40.88
CA VAL A 188 6.47 5.63 -41.94
C VAL A 188 5.12 5.97 -42.59
N VAL A 189 4.10 6.16 -41.79
CA VAL A 189 2.73 6.42 -42.26
C VAL A 189 2.63 7.65 -43.18
N PRO A 190 3.23 8.82 -42.85
CA PRO A 190 3.18 10.00 -43.75
C PRO A 190 3.82 9.78 -45.15
N LYS A 191 4.88 8.95 -45.19
CA LYS A 191 5.53 8.62 -46.47
C LYS A 191 4.62 7.79 -47.37
N ILE A 192 3.89 6.85 -46.79
CA ILE A 192 2.94 6.00 -47.54
C ILE A 192 1.79 6.84 -48.04
N VAL A 193 1.22 7.72 -47.21
CA VAL A 193 0.12 8.62 -47.61
C VAL A 193 0.50 9.44 -48.84
N LYS A 194 1.69 10.05 -48.84
CA LYS A 194 2.17 10.86 -49.98
C LYS A 194 2.27 10.06 -51.27
N VAL A 195 2.67 8.79 -51.24
CA VAL A 195 2.74 7.92 -52.41
C VAL A 195 1.34 7.62 -52.95
N PHE A 196 0.34 7.41 -52.10
CA PHE A 196 -1.04 7.16 -52.51
C PHE A 196 -1.75 8.40 -53.05
N GLU A 197 -1.52 9.56 -52.43
CA GLU A 197 -2.05 10.85 -52.95
C GLU A 197 -1.53 11.14 -54.37
N GLN A 198 -0.31 10.72 -54.67
CA GLN A 198 0.26 10.86 -56.04
C GLN A 198 -0.31 9.85 -57.06
N SER A 199 -0.87 8.73 -56.57
CA SER A 199 -1.38 7.65 -57.43
C SER A 199 -2.89 7.71 -57.66
N GLU A 200 -3.60 8.69 -57.10
CA GLU A 200 -5.09 8.87 -57.17
C GLU A 200 -5.90 7.63 -56.75
N GLN A 201 -5.30 6.71 -55.97
CA GLN A 201 -5.95 5.48 -55.56
C GLN A 201 -6.57 5.61 -54.16
N ALA A 202 -7.73 4.96 -53.96
CA ALA A 202 -8.39 4.95 -52.66
C ALA A 202 -7.62 4.08 -51.66
N LEU A 203 -7.36 4.63 -50.48
CA LEU A 203 -6.67 3.94 -49.39
C LEU A 203 -7.51 2.77 -48.84
N PRO A 204 -6.92 1.60 -48.58
CA PRO A 204 -7.60 0.50 -47.92
C PRO A 204 -8.16 0.93 -46.57
N TRP A 205 -9.30 0.35 -46.14
CA TRP A 205 -9.99 0.72 -44.90
C TRP A 205 -9.12 0.61 -43.63
N ILE A 206 -8.26 -0.43 -43.56
CA ILE A 206 -7.31 -0.63 -42.45
C ILE A 206 -6.34 0.55 -42.35
N THR A 207 -5.81 1.01 -43.49
CA THR A 207 -4.90 2.15 -43.55
C THR A 207 -5.61 3.45 -43.15
N GLN A 208 -6.88 3.63 -43.53
CA GLN A 208 -7.69 4.79 -43.13
C GLN A 208 -7.90 4.82 -41.61
N VAL A 209 -8.19 3.67 -40.99
CA VAL A 209 -8.33 3.57 -39.51
C VAL A 209 -7.03 3.89 -38.80
N VAL A 210 -5.89 3.35 -39.29
CA VAL A 210 -4.57 3.62 -38.72
C VAL A 210 -4.18 5.09 -38.89
N LEU A 211 -4.52 5.72 -40.04
CA LEU A 211 -4.32 7.15 -40.26
C LEU A 211 -5.18 8.01 -39.32
N ALA A 212 -6.45 7.69 -39.15
CA ALA A 212 -7.33 8.41 -38.25
C ALA A 212 -6.78 8.33 -36.79
N LEU A 213 -6.32 7.14 -36.40
CA LEU A 213 -5.70 6.93 -35.09
C LEU A 213 -4.37 7.70 -34.97
N SER A 214 -3.55 7.74 -36.03
CA SER A 214 -2.31 8.51 -36.07
C SER A 214 -2.58 10.00 -35.91
N ASN A 215 -3.52 10.56 -36.66
CA ASN A 215 -3.89 11.97 -36.55
C ASN A 215 -4.45 12.32 -35.17
N LEU A 216 -5.23 11.41 -34.58
CA LEU A 216 -5.73 11.56 -33.22
C LEU A 216 -4.55 11.62 -32.21
N LEU A 217 -3.58 10.71 -32.35
CA LEU A 217 -2.43 10.63 -31.44
C LEU A 217 -1.44 11.79 -31.66
N THR A 218 -1.24 12.29 -32.88
CA THR A 218 -0.25 13.35 -33.15
C THR A 218 -0.81 14.75 -32.90
N HIS A 219 -2.08 15.03 -33.21
CA HIS A 219 -2.65 16.36 -33.04
C HIS A 219 -3.43 16.54 -31.74
N TRP A 220 -4.02 15.47 -31.19
CA TRP A 220 -4.92 15.52 -30.06
C TRP A 220 -4.37 14.80 -28.81
N TRP A 221 -3.06 14.46 -28.80
CA TRP A 221 -2.43 13.75 -27.69
C TRP A 221 -2.64 14.43 -26.31
N TRP A 222 -2.63 15.77 -26.29
CA TRP A 222 -2.86 16.56 -25.09
C TRP A 222 -4.30 16.45 -24.58
N LEU A 223 -5.30 16.34 -25.49
CA LEU A 223 -6.70 16.09 -25.12
C LEU A 223 -6.90 14.66 -24.62
N ILE A 224 -6.24 13.67 -25.26
CA ILE A 224 -6.28 12.28 -24.80
C ILE A 224 -5.65 12.18 -23.41
N LEU A 225 -4.49 12.78 -23.21
CA LEU A 225 -3.81 12.82 -21.91
C LEU A 225 -4.63 13.57 -20.86
N GLY A 226 -5.18 14.74 -21.20
CA GLY A 226 -6.05 15.52 -20.32
C GLY A 226 -7.34 14.77 -19.99
N GLY A 227 -7.98 14.12 -20.98
CA GLY A 227 -9.15 13.29 -20.78
C GLY A 227 -8.87 12.08 -19.89
N LEU A 228 -7.73 11.41 -20.10
CA LEU A 228 -7.30 10.28 -19.25
C LEU A 228 -7.05 10.71 -17.81
N ILE A 229 -6.33 11.81 -17.62
CA ILE A 229 -6.08 12.36 -16.27
C ILE A 229 -7.41 12.77 -15.63
N GLY A 230 -8.30 13.43 -16.37
CA GLY A 230 -9.64 13.81 -15.92
C GLY A 230 -10.48 12.59 -15.53
N ALA A 231 -10.49 11.55 -16.38
CA ALA A 231 -11.21 10.31 -16.11
C ALA A 231 -10.66 9.59 -14.85
N VAL A 232 -9.34 9.50 -14.71
CA VAL A 232 -8.70 8.93 -13.50
C VAL A 232 -9.06 9.77 -12.27
N PHE A 233 -9.03 11.09 -12.36
CA PHE A 233 -9.39 11.98 -11.24
C PHE A 233 -10.86 11.80 -10.84
N LEU A 234 -11.78 11.79 -11.80
CA LEU A 234 -13.21 11.55 -11.55
C LEU A 234 -13.46 10.15 -10.97
N PHE A 235 -12.79 9.14 -11.49
CA PHE A 235 -12.88 7.76 -10.99
C PHE A 235 -12.38 7.64 -9.55
N VAL A 236 -11.23 8.23 -9.24
CA VAL A 236 -10.71 8.28 -7.86
C VAL A 236 -11.66 9.06 -6.94
N LYS A 237 -12.23 10.18 -7.40
CA LYS A 237 -13.22 10.94 -6.64
C LYS A 237 -14.49 10.13 -6.42
N PHE A 238 -14.98 9.41 -7.43
CA PHE A 238 -16.13 8.52 -7.33
C PHE A 238 -15.91 7.41 -6.30
N ILE A 239 -14.76 6.70 -6.34
CA ILE A 239 -14.43 5.63 -5.36
C ILE A 239 -14.24 6.18 -3.93
N LYS A 240 -13.90 7.46 -3.77
CA LYS A 240 -13.81 8.07 -2.43
C LYS A 240 -15.19 8.34 -1.80
N THR A 241 -16.27 8.37 -2.57
CA THR A 241 -17.62 8.46 -2.02
C THR A 241 -18.07 7.12 -1.45
N ALA A 242 -18.88 7.12 -0.38
CA ALA A 242 -19.35 5.88 0.24
C ALA A 242 -20.15 5.00 -0.75
N ALA A 243 -21.06 5.61 -1.52
CA ALA A 243 -21.86 4.92 -2.52
C ALA A 243 -21.01 4.40 -3.70
N GLY A 244 -20.10 5.22 -4.23
CA GLY A 244 -19.21 4.82 -5.33
C GLY A 244 -18.29 3.67 -4.94
N LYS A 245 -17.74 3.70 -3.72
CA LYS A 245 -16.93 2.60 -3.19
C LYS A 245 -17.74 1.31 -3.06
N ALA A 246 -18.93 1.37 -2.49
CA ALA A 246 -19.77 0.18 -2.35
C ALA A 246 -20.12 -0.43 -3.71
N THR A 247 -20.52 0.39 -4.69
CA THR A 247 -20.82 -0.09 -6.06
C THR A 247 -19.60 -0.71 -6.73
N PHE A 248 -18.44 -0.07 -6.63
CA PHE A 248 -17.18 -0.59 -7.18
C PHE A 248 -16.79 -1.91 -6.52
N ASP A 249 -16.83 -1.99 -5.19
CA ASP A 249 -16.51 -3.19 -4.42
C ASP A 249 -17.45 -4.35 -4.80
N GLN A 250 -18.73 -4.08 -5.03
CA GLN A 250 -19.70 -5.08 -5.49
C GLN A 250 -19.39 -5.55 -6.92
N PHE A 251 -19.07 -4.61 -7.82
CA PHE A 251 -18.69 -4.93 -9.19
C PHE A 251 -17.45 -5.84 -9.24
N VAL A 252 -16.41 -5.50 -8.47
CA VAL A 252 -15.18 -6.31 -8.37
C VAL A 252 -15.49 -7.73 -7.89
N LEU A 253 -16.39 -7.90 -6.89
CA LEU A 253 -16.77 -9.22 -6.38
C LEU A 253 -17.51 -10.10 -7.39
N ARG A 254 -18.17 -9.50 -8.41
CA ARG A 254 -18.87 -10.24 -9.49
C ARG A 254 -17.93 -10.73 -10.59
N LEU A 255 -16.77 -10.13 -10.74
CA LEU A 255 -15.80 -10.54 -11.75
C LEU A 255 -15.17 -11.91 -11.38
N PRO A 256 -15.08 -12.88 -12.31
CA PRO A 256 -14.67 -14.25 -11.98
C PRO A 256 -13.25 -14.32 -11.39
N VAL A 257 -12.28 -13.60 -11.96
CA VAL A 257 -10.88 -13.61 -11.49
C VAL A 257 -10.66 -12.62 -10.34
N PHE A 258 -11.06 -11.37 -10.55
CA PHE A 258 -10.85 -10.29 -9.57
C PHE A 258 -11.71 -10.46 -8.32
N GLY A 259 -12.91 -11.06 -8.44
CA GLY A 259 -13.76 -11.38 -7.30
C GLY A 259 -13.14 -12.45 -6.41
N LYS A 260 -12.57 -13.50 -6.99
CA LYS A 260 -11.85 -14.53 -6.23
C LYS A 260 -10.62 -13.96 -5.54
N LEU A 261 -9.83 -13.15 -6.27
CA LEU A 261 -8.67 -12.45 -5.70
C LEU A 261 -9.06 -11.53 -4.54
N SER A 262 -10.11 -10.72 -4.72
CA SER A 262 -10.60 -9.80 -3.69
C SER A 262 -11.05 -10.54 -2.43
N ARG A 263 -11.78 -11.66 -2.57
CA ARG A 263 -12.20 -12.51 -1.45
C ARG A 263 -11.00 -13.09 -0.72
N ASN A 264 -10.05 -13.71 -1.43
CA ASN A 264 -8.86 -14.30 -0.84
C ASN A 264 -7.99 -13.27 -0.10
N LEU A 265 -7.78 -12.08 -0.70
CA LEU A 265 -7.02 -11.01 -0.06
C LEU A 265 -7.70 -10.46 1.22
N ASN A 266 -9.02 -10.30 1.20
CA ASN A 266 -9.76 -9.84 2.37
C ASN A 266 -9.83 -10.95 3.44
N ALA A 267 -10.03 -12.22 3.04
CA ALA A 267 -9.99 -13.37 3.95
C ALA A 267 -8.61 -13.53 4.61
N SER A 268 -7.52 -13.39 3.84
CA SER A 268 -6.15 -13.41 4.37
C SER A 268 -5.91 -12.31 5.39
N ARG A 269 -6.29 -11.06 5.08
CA ARG A 269 -6.16 -9.94 6.02
C ARG A 269 -6.96 -10.15 7.30
N PHE A 270 -8.21 -10.58 7.16
CA PHE A 270 -9.09 -10.87 8.28
C PHE A 270 -8.53 -11.99 9.16
N ALA A 271 -8.15 -13.11 8.54
CA ALA A 271 -7.60 -14.26 9.27
C ALA A 271 -6.30 -13.91 10.01
N SER A 272 -5.35 -13.22 9.31
CA SER A 272 -4.09 -12.81 9.92
C SER A 272 -4.30 -11.84 11.09
N THR A 273 -5.23 -10.88 10.93
CA THR A 273 -5.56 -9.94 12.00
C THR A 273 -6.16 -10.65 13.20
N LEU A 274 -7.12 -11.54 12.93
CA LEU A 274 -7.83 -12.29 13.98
C LEU A 274 -6.86 -13.23 14.72
N ALA A 275 -6.00 -13.95 13.98
CA ALA A 275 -4.98 -14.83 14.55
C ALA A 275 -4.03 -14.07 15.50
N ILE A 276 -3.50 -12.93 15.06
CA ILE A 276 -2.61 -12.11 15.88
C ILE A 276 -3.31 -11.63 17.15
N LEU A 277 -4.53 -11.10 17.03
CA LEU A 277 -5.26 -10.51 18.15
C LEU A 277 -5.72 -11.58 19.16
N VAL A 278 -6.30 -12.70 18.70
CA VAL A 278 -6.75 -13.78 19.58
C VAL A 278 -5.58 -14.43 20.30
N ARG A 279 -4.48 -14.71 19.58
CA ARG A 279 -3.25 -15.23 20.20
C ARG A 279 -2.62 -14.25 21.20
N SER A 280 -2.88 -12.96 21.03
CA SER A 280 -2.45 -11.90 21.95
C SER A 280 -3.37 -11.74 23.18
N GLY A 281 -4.39 -12.60 23.31
CA GLY A 281 -5.35 -12.55 24.40
C GLY A 281 -6.45 -11.48 24.25
N VAL A 282 -6.60 -10.90 23.05
CA VAL A 282 -7.70 -9.97 22.79
C VAL A 282 -9.03 -10.76 22.74
N PRO A 283 -10.10 -10.33 23.42
CA PRO A 283 -11.40 -10.96 23.33
C PRO A 283 -11.87 -11.08 21.89
N LEU A 284 -12.47 -12.23 21.54
CA LEU A 284 -12.86 -12.56 20.15
C LEU A 284 -13.72 -11.47 19.51
N VAL A 285 -14.68 -10.92 20.25
CA VAL A 285 -15.59 -9.87 19.76
C VAL A 285 -14.82 -8.59 19.39
N GLU A 286 -13.87 -8.18 20.24
CA GLU A 286 -13.01 -7.02 19.95
C GLU A 286 -12.11 -7.30 18.75
N ALA A 287 -11.52 -8.50 18.69
CA ALA A 287 -10.70 -8.93 17.55
C ALA A 287 -11.47 -8.94 16.24
N LEU A 288 -12.73 -9.37 16.24
CA LEU A 288 -13.62 -9.35 15.08
C LEU A 288 -13.93 -7.94 14.61
N ALA A 289 -14.20 -7.01 15.52
CA ALA A 289 -14.44 -5.59 15.18
C ALA A 289 -13.22 -4.96 14.51
N ILE A 290 -12.00 -5.24 15.02
CA ILE A 290 -10.74 -4.79 14.41
C ILE A 290 -10.53 -5.47 13.04
N GLY A 291 -10.79 -6.78 12.94
CA GLY A 291 -10.74 -7.54 11.70
C GLY A 291 -11.67 -6.98 10.61
N ALA A 292 -12.87 -6.55 10.99
CA ALA A 292 -13.78 -5.84 10.10
C ALA A 292 -13.19 -4.50 9.62
N ALA A 293 -12.55 -3.75 10.52
CA ALA A 293 -11.97 -2.43 10.20
C ALA A 293 -10.81 -2.49 9.19
N VAL A 294 -10.00 -3.57 9.20
CA VAL A 294 -8.88 -3.75 8.25
C VAL A 294 -9.30 -4.32 6.89
N THR A 295 -10.52 -4.83 6.80
CA THR A 295 -11.09 -5.33 5.55
C THR A 295 -11.37 -4.18 4.60
N THR A 296 -10.88 -4.28 3.36
CA THR A 296 -10.96 -3.17 2.39
C THR A 296 -12.27 -3.14 1.63
N ASN A 297 -12.85 -4.31 1.33
CA ASN A 297 -14.12 -4.41 0.62
C ASN A 297 -15.28 -4.12 1.57
N THR A 298 -16.12 -3.15 1.20
CA THR A 298 -17.26 -2.68 2.01
C THR A 298 -18.28 -3.77 2.32
N HIS A 299 -18.58 -4.63 1.36
CA HIS A 299 -19.56 -5.72 1.57
C HIS A 299 -19.04 -6.77 2.53
N ILE A 300 -17.77 -7.20 2.37
CA ILE A 300 -17.14 -8.17 3.28
C ILE A 300 -17.01 -7.56 4.69
N LYS A 301 -16.66 -6.25 4.77
CA LYS A 301 -16.61 -5.52 6.04
C LYS A 301 -17.96 -5.54 6.77
N HIS A 302 -19.05 -5.22 6.08
CA HIS A 302 -20.40 -5.26 6.64
C HIS A 302 -20.81 -6.67 7.09
N THR A 303 -20.44 -7.68 6.31
CA THR A 303 -20.69 -9.09 6.66
C THR A 303 -19.96 -9.49 7.95
N ILE A 304 -18.68 -9.10 8.09
CA ILE A 304 -17.94 -9.37 9.33
C ILE A 304 -18.56 -8.61 10.52
N ALA A 305 -18.95 -7.35 10.33
CA ALA A 305 -19.60 -6.57 11.39
C ALA A 305 -20.91 -7.22 11.85
N SER A 306 -21.78 -7.66 10.91
CA SER A 306 -23.01 -8.40 11.24
C SER A 306 -22.72 -9.74 11.89
N ALA A 307 -21.67 -10.45 11.46
CA ALA A 307 -21.23 -11.68 12.12
C ALA A 307 -20.77 -11.40 13.56
N THR A 308 -20.07 -10.28 13.79
CA THR A 308 -19.61 -9.88 15.13
C THR A 308 -20.78 -9.68 16.09
N GLU A 309 -21.85 -9.01 15.65
CA GLU A 309 -23.07 -8.82 16.45
C GLU A 309 -23.67 -10.18 16.88
N LYS A 310 -23.81 -11.11 15.93
CA LYS A 310 -24.35 -12.45 16.22
C LYS A 310 -23.44 -13.30 17.09
N VAL A 311 -22.11 -13.17 16.94
CA VAL A 311 -21.15 -13.85 17.82
C VAL A 311 -21.25 -13.29 19.25
N THR A 312 -21.52 -12.00 19.40
CA THR A 312 -21.77 -11.38 20.73
C THR A 312 -23.04 -11.97 21.38
N GLU A 313 -24.04 -12.34 20.57
CA GLU A 313 -25.25 -13.01 21.02
C GLU A 313 -25.04 -14.52 21.27
N GLY A 314 -23.83 -15.05 21.08
CA GLY A 314 -23.50 -16.47 21.32
C GLY A 314 -23.55 -17.37 20.09
N ALA A 315 -23.70 -16.80 18.87
CA ALA A 315 -23.64 -17.61 17.66
C ALA A 315 -22.18 -18.02 17.32
N SER A 316 -22.03 -19.20 16.70
CA SER A 316 -20.73 -19.68 16.21
C SER A 316 -20.21 -18.81 15.08
N LEU A 317 -18.94 -18.39 15.16
CA LEU A 317 -18.26 -17.58 14.15
C LEU A 317 -18.22 -18.32 12.81
N SER A 318 -17.82 -19.61 12.83
CA SER A 318 -17.74 -20.42 11.61
C SER A 318 -19.05 -20.46 10.85
N SER A 319 -20.20 -20.61 11.55
CA SER A 319 -21.51 -20.66 10.91
C SER A 319 -21.90 -19.31 10.26
N GLN A 320 -21.50 -18.19 10.85
CA GLN A 320 -21.75 -16.85 10.27
C GLN A 320 -20.88 -16.59 9.04
N LEU A 321 -19.61 -17.00 9.07
CA LEU A 321 -18.70 -16.88 7.94
C LEU A 321 -19.13 -17.79 6.77
N GLU A 322 -19.58 -19.01 7.05
CA GLU A 322 -20.07 -19.96 6.05
C GLU A 322 -21.26 -19.40 5.27
N ARG A 323 -22.25 -18.85 5.97
CA ARG A 323 -23.45 -18.24 5.36
C ARG A 323 -23.13 -17.07 4.43
N SER A 324 -22.03 -16.40 4.65
CA SER A 324 -21.64 -15.22 3.88
C SER A 324 -21.17 -15.53 2.46
N ASN A 325 -20.66 -16.74 2.20
CA ASN A 325 -20.04 -17.16 0.94
C ASN A 325 -18.84 -16.27 0.48
N TYR A 326 -18.29 -15.45 1.35
CA TYR A 326 -17.13 -14.62 1.04
C TYR A 326 -15.80 -15.25 1.49
N PHE A 327 -15.86 -16.20 2.41
CA PHE A 327 -14.69 -16.85 2.99
C PHE A 327 -14.46 -18.25 2.38
N PRO A 328 -13.18 -18.61 2.10
CA PRO A 328 -12.88 -19.94 1.59
C PRO A 328 -13.33 -21.05 2.53
N PRO A 329 -13.92 -22.16 2.00
CA PRO A 329 -14.48 -23.22 2.83
C PRO A 329 -13.48 -23.83 3.81
N MET A 330 -12.21 -23.98 3.38
CA MET A 330 -11.16 -24.56 4.24
C MET A 330 -10.84 -23.67 5.45
N MET A 331 -10.85 -22.34 5.27
CA MET A 331 -10.68 -21.40 6.37
C MET A 331 -11.84 -21.53 7.38
N VAL A 332 -13.08 -21.60 6.89
CA VAL A 332 -14.27 -21.76 7.73
C VAL A 332 -14.21 -23.08 8.50
N GLN A 333 -13.77 -24.15 7.85
CA GLN A 333 -13.62 -25.47 8.50
C GLN A 333 -12.55 -25.46 9.61
N MET A 334 -11.43 -24.79 9.40
CA MET A 334 -10.41 -24.62 10.44
C MET A 334 -10.94 -23.84 11.64
N ILE A 335 -11.66 -22.74 11.39
CA ILE A 335 -12.30 -21.94 12.46
C ILE A 335 -13.30 -22.80 13.23
N LYS A 336 -14.13 -23.58 12.53
CA LYS A 336 -15.09 -24.50 13.14
C LYS A 336 -14.40 -25.55 14.01
N SER A 337 -13.28 -26.10 13.54
CA SER A 337 -12.49 -27.04 14.34
C SER A 337 -11.94 -26.39 15.60
N GLY A 338 -11.39 -25.15 15.48
CA GLY A 338 -10.88 -24.38 16.62
C GLY A 338 -11.97 -23.99 17.64
N GLU A 339 -13.18 -23.64 17.17
CA GLU A 339 -14.33 -23.38 18.04
C GLU A 339 -14.73 -24.65 18.85
N ASN A 340 -14.71 -25.80 18.20
CA ASN A 340 -15.11 -27.07 18.85
C ASN A 340 -14.03 -27.63 19.78
N SER A 341 -12.76 -27.44 19.48
CA SER A 341 -11.64 -27.95 20.32
C SER A 341 -11.21 -26.96 21.41
N GLY A 342 -11.64 -25.71 21.35
CA GLY A 342 -11.14 -24.63 22.20
C GLY A 342 -9.75 -24.08 21.81
N GLU A 343 -9.20 -24.54 20.68
CA GLU A 343 -7.87 -24.13 20.16
C GLU A 343 -8.02 -23.16 18.97
N LEU A 344 -8.86 -22.15 19.16
CA LEU A 344 -9.22 -21.21 18.09
C LEU A 344 -8.01 -20.38 17.63
N ASP A 345 -7.11 -20.01 18.53
CA ASP A 345 -5.87 -19.24 18.25
C ASP A 345 -4.93 -19.99 17.29
N ASP A 346 -4.72 -21.29 17.52
CA ASP A 346 -3.85 -22.13 16.69
C ASP A 346 -4.47 -22.38 15.31
N MET A 347 -5.77 -22.68 15.28
CA MET A 347 -6.50 -22.88 14.02
C MET A 347 -6.59 -21.60 13.19
N LEU A 348 -6.78 -20.44 13.81
CA LEU A 348 -6.73 -19.15 13.14
C LEU A 348 -5.33 -18.85 12.57
N THR A 349 -4.28 -19.16 13.32
CA THR A 349 -2.90 -18.99 12.85
C THR A 349 -2.62 -19.83 11.60
N ARG A 350 -3.02 -21.10 11.61
CA ARG A 350 -2.92 -21.99 10.44
C ARG A 350 -3.77 -21.52 9.26
N ALA A 351 -5.02 -21.13 9.52
CA ALA A 351 -5.91 -20.58 8.51
C ALA A 351 -5.33 -19.29 7.88
N ALA A 352 -4.75 -18.41 8.70
CA ALA A 352 -4.09 -17.19 8.22
C ALA A 352 -2.91 -17.49 7.32
N ALA A 353 -2.01 -18.39 7.72
CA ALA A 353 -0.86 -18.80 6.92
C ALA A 353 -1.28 -19.42 5.57
N MET A 354 -2.30 -20.30 5.59
CA MET A 354 -2.87 -20.90 4.38
C MET A 354 -3.45 -19.85 3.44
N GLN A 355 -4.26 -18.92 3.96
CA GLN A 355 -4.87 -17.86 3.16
C GLN A 355 -3.82 -16.89 2.59
N GLN A 356 -2.77 -16.59 3.36
CA GLN A 356 -1.66 -15.77 2.91
C GLN A 356 -0.92 -16.42 1.73
N ASN A 357 -0.65 -17.72 1.82
CA ASN A 357 0.00 -18.48 0.75
C ASN A 357 -0.89 -18.55 -0.50
N GLU A 358 -2.19 -18.82 -0.34
CA GLU A 358 -3.14 -18.88 -1.46
C GLU A 358 -3.24 -17.53 -2.18
N ALA A 359 -3.37 -16.43 -1.43
CA ALA A 359 -3.38 -15.08 -1.99
C ALA A 359 -2.08 -14.76 -2.74
N THR A 360 -0.93 -15.14 -2.17
CA THR A 360 0.39 -14.96 -2.80
C THR A 360 0.51 -15.75 -4.10
N ASN A 361 0.10 -17.00 -4.11
CA ASN A 361 0.12 -17.87 -5.28
C ASN A 361 -0.79 -17.34 -6.38
N MET A 362 -1.99 -16.88 -6.03
CA MET A 362 -2.93 -16.30 -6.99
C MET A 362 -2.37 -15.03 -7.64
N ILE A 363 -1.77 -14.14 -6.85
CA ILE A 363 -1.11 -12.94 -7.38
C ILE A 363 0.05 -13.34 -8.30
N SER A 364 0.88 -14.29 -7.90
CA SER A 364 2.01 -14.76 -8.72
C SER A 364 1.53 -15.35 -10.06
N THR A 365 0.46 -16.14 -10.06
CA THR A 365 -0.14 -16.69 -11.27
C THR A 365 -0.68 -15.59 -12.19
N LEU A 366 -1.37 -14.59 -11.64
CA LEU A 366 -1.86 -13.46 -12.42
C LEU A 366 -0.73 -12.63 -13.03
N LEU A 367 0.35 -12.42 -12.27
CA LEU A 367 1.53 -11.70 -12.76
C LEU A 367 2.25 -12.47 -13.86
N SER A 368 2.38 -13.80 -13.74
CA SER A 368 3.01 -14.63 -14.77
C SER A 368 2.19 -14.71 -16.07
N LEU A 369 0.87 -14.54 -16.01
CA LEU A 369 0.01 -14.48 -17.19
C LEU A 369 0.09 -13.12 -17.92
N LEU A 370 0.55 -12.07 -17.26
CA LEU A 370 0.73 -10.76 -17.92
C LEU A 370 1.77 -10.81 -19.03
N GLU A 371 2.86 -11.58 -18.86
CA GLU A 371 3.93 -11.65 -19.86
C GLU A 371 3.44 -12.24 -21.21
N PRO A 372 2.83 -13.44 -21.30
CA PRO A 372 2.26 -13.96 -22.54
C PRO A 372 1.20 -13.04 -23.14
N LEU A 373 0.34 -12.43 -22.30
CA LEU A 373 -0.69 -11.52 -22.74
C LEU A 373 -0.10 -10.28 -23.43
N MET A 374 0.95 -9.70 -22.84
CA MET A 374 1.66 -8.55 -23.41
C MET A 374 2.36 -8.89 -24.72
N LEU A 375 2.96 -10.09 -24.85
CA LEU A 375 3.59 -10.55 -26.08
C LEU A 375 2.55 -10.72 -27.21
N VAL A 376 1.41 -11.33 -26.92
CA VAL A 376 0.30 -11.48 -27.89
C VAL A 376 -0.23 -10.10 -28.30
N LEU A 377 -0.47 -9.21 -27.35
CA LEU A 377 -0.95 -7.85 -27.63
C LEU A 377 0.04 -7.09 -28.54
N MET A 378 1.33 -7.18 -28.24
CA MET A 378 2.38 -6.57 -29.07
C MET A 378 2.42 -7.17 -30.46
N GLY A 379 2.32 -8.50 -30.59
CA GLY A 379 2.26 -9.18 -31.88
C GLY A 379 1.09 -8.69 -32.72
N VAL A 380 -0.10 -8.57 -32.12
CA VAL A 380 -1.30 -8.05 -32.80
C VAL A 380 -1.12 -6.59 -33.25
N ILE A 381 -0.57 -5.73 -32.39
CA ILE A 381 -0.32 -4.32 -32.72
C ILE A 381 0.65 -4.21 -33.89
N VAL A 382 1.81 -4.88 -33.81
CA VAL A 382 2.83 -4.86 -34.85
C VAL A 382 2.28 -5.42 -36.15
N MET A 383 1.55 -6.54 -36.13
CA MET A 383 0.94 -7.14 -37.29
C MET A 383 -0.08 -6.20 -37.97
N THR A 384 -0.91 -5.52 -37.18
CA THR A 384 -1.87 -4.54 -37.68
C THR A 384 -1.18 -3.39 -38.41
N ILE A 385 -0.06 -2.88 -37.81
CA ILE A 385 0.71 -1.79 -38.43
C ILE A 385 1.38 -2.27 -39.73
N VAL A 386 2.00 -3.47 -39.71
CA VAL A 386 2.62 -4.04 -40.90
C VAL A 386 1.59 -4.25 -42.02
N MET A 387 0.40 -4.80 -41.72
CA MET A 387 -0.68 -4.93 -42.68
C MET A 387 -1.15 -3.58 -43.23
N ALA A 388 -1.30 -2.57 -42.37
CA ALA A 388 -1.69 -1.23 -42.78
C ALA A 388 -0.67 -0.56 -43.71
N VAL A 389 0.60 -0.96 -43.63
CA VAL A 389 1.70 -0.50 -44.49
C VAL A 389 1.81 -1.30 -45.79
N MET A 390 1.69 -2.64 -45.71
CA MET A 390 1.93 -3.54 -46.84
C MET A 390 0.73 -3.67 -47.79
N LEU A 391 -0.50 -3.65 -47.25
CA LEU A 391 -1.72 -3.77 -48.06
C LEU A 391 -1.81 -2.70 -49.17
N PRO A 392 -1.53 -1.42 -48.89
CA PRO A 392 -1.46 -0.41 -49.93
C PRO A 392 -0.40 -0.71 -51.00
N ILE A 393 0.80 -1.18 -50.61
CA ILE A 393 1.90 -1.46 -51.53
C ILE A 393 1.55 -2.63 -52.48
N ILE A 394 0.87 -3.66 -51.97
CA ILE A 394 0.45 -4.82 -52.76
C ILE A 394 -0.65 -4.43 -53.76
N ASN A 395 -1.56 -3.53 -53.38
CA ASN A 395 -2.66 -3.09 -54.26
C ASN A 395 -2.21 -2.11 -55.37
N MET A 396 -0.98 -1.62 -55.33
CA MET A 396 -0.40 -0.77 -56.39
C MET A 396 0.23 -1.57 -57.55
N ASN A 397 0.42 -2.87 -57.41
CA ASN A 397 0.86 -3.79 -58.47
C ASN A 397 -0.32 -4.46 -59.15
#